data_e01bbe82d02650d6e3aef57fe167b84d
#
_entry.id   e01bbe82d02650d6e3aef57fe167b84d
#
_cell.length_a   1.000
_cell.length_b   1.000
_cell.length_c   1.000
_cell.angle_alpha   90.00
_cell.angle_beta   90.00
_cell.angle_gamma   90.00
#
_symmetry.space_group_name_H-M   'P 1'
#
loop_
_entity.id
_entity.type
_entity.pdbx_description
1 polymer ?
#
loop_
_entity_poly.entity_id
_entity_poly.type
_entity_poly.pdbx_seq_one_letter_code
_entity_poly.pdbx_strand_id
1 'polypeptide(L)'
;TGQNINQNSMFVLTGYAESQHVILGLNTKHAIYLKTGNKKIKLLVTEVCVGQFYLTQAVLKPETALEPGFEYTMFIDSLPEYERFEKYNRTTQEYEPVRYTVVEEIDNEKPKLSEKPKELKKTLVYYGCEPSIHVVFSNPAKDNSDVIVKTTVKNSKTGKETTYYIEPEEDKIKVGHGMCSGAFVFDDSKHYEVEFSFMDSAGNLTSW
;
A
#
# COMPACT_ATOMS: atom_id res chain seq x y z
N THR A 1 -5.18 -4.09 -19.47
CA THR A 1 -3.71 -4.17 -19.63
C THR A 1 -3.09 -4.39 -18.26
N GLY A 2 -2.34 -5.48 -18.12
CA GLY A 2 -1.63 -5.81 -16.88
C GLY A 2 -0.54 -4.78 -16.59
N GLN A 3 -0.21 -4.62 -15.30
CA GLN A 3 0.91 -3.80 -14.86
C GLN A 3 2.21 -4.60 -14.99
N ASN A 4 3.27 -3.99 -15.50
CA ASN A 4 4.60 -4.62 -15.53
C ASN A 4 5.20 -4.62 -14.13
N ILE A 5 5.76 -5.76 -13.73
CA ILE A 5 6.41 -5.95 -12.43
C ILE A 5 7.72 -6.72 -12.58
N ASN A 6 8.63 -6.55 -11.64
CA ASN A 6 9.90 -7.28 -11.58
C ASN A 6 9.71 -8.69 -11.00
N GLN A 7 10.67 -9.58 -11.21
CA GLN A 7 10.64 -10.97 -10.71
C GLN A 7 10.52 -11.06 -9.18
N ASN A 8 11.05 -10.06 -8.46
CA ASN A 8 11.06 -9.99 -7.00
C ASN A 8 10.06 -8.96 -6.42
N SER A 9 9.10 -8.51 -7.22
CA SER A 9 8.11 -7.52 -6.79
C SER A 9 7.31 -7.96 -5.57
N MET A 10 7.07 -7.01 -4.69
CA MET A 10 6.17 -7.11 -3.54
C MET A 10 4.84 -6.42 -3.86
N PHE A 11 3.82 -6.69 -3.07
CA PHE A 11 2.49 -6.14 -3.26
C PHE A 11 1.99 -5.55 -1.95
N VAL A 12 1.24 -4.46 -2.03
CA VAL A 12 0.49 -3.91 -0.91
C VAL A 12 -0.99 -4.02 -1.22
N LEU A 13 -1.71 -4.70 -0.36
CA LEU A 13 -3.15 -4.87 -0.47
C LEU A 13 -3.83 -4.12 0.67
N THR A 14 -4.77 -3.24 0.31
CA THR A 14 -5.51 -2.41 1.28
C THR A 14 -6.95 -2.85 1.35
N GLY A 15 -7.46 -3.07 2.56
CA GLY A 15 -8.87 -3.26 2.87
C GLY A 15 -9.46 -2.01 3.52
N TYR A 16 -10.65 -1.64 3.07
CA TYR A 16 -11.45 -0.55 3.60
C TYR A 16 -12.73 -1.09 4.23
N ALA A 17 -13.16 -0.51 5.34
CA ALA A 17 -14.38 -0.89 6.07
C ALA A 17 -14.47 -2.41 6.31
N GLU A 18 -15.46 -3.11 5.78
CA GLU A 18 -15.61 -4.57 5.95
C GLU A 18 -14.48 -5.39 5.31
N SER A 19 -13.87 -4.91 4.22
CA SER A 19 -12.74 -5.59 3.56
C SER A 19 -11.50 -5.71 4.45
N GLN A 20 -11.41 -4.96 5.56
CA GLN A 20 -10.33 -5.11 6.53
C GLN A 20 -10.27 -6.53 7.11
N HIS A 21 -11.42 -7.20 7.28
CA HIS A 21 -11.47 -8.58 7.77
C HIS A 21 -10.81 -9.58 6.80
N VAL A 22 -10.89 -9.31 5.49
CA VAL A 22 -10.19 -10.11 4.47
C VAL A 22 -8.69 -9.95 4.64
N ILE A 23 -8.21 -8.70 4.76
CA ILE A 23 -6.77 -8.42 4.95
C ILE A 23 -6.22 -9.10 6.21
N LEU A 24 -6.91 -8.97 7.32
CA LEU A 24 -6.54 -9.61 8.60
C LEU A 24 -6.60 -11.14 8.53
N GLY A 25 -7.41 -11.69 7.63
CA GLY A 25 -7.56 -13.13 7.41
C GLY A 25 -6.60 -13.74 6.39
N LEU A 26 -5.77 -12.94 5.70
CA LEU A 26 -4.84 -13.45 4.70
C LEU A 26 -3.85 -14.47 5.28
N ASN A 27 -3.54 -15.51 4.52
CA ASN A 27 -2.73 -16.68 4.88
C ASN A 27 -3.26 -17.50 6.09
N THR A 28 -4.40 -17.15 6.64
CA THR A 28 -5.08 -17.92 7.70
C THR A 28 -6.44 -18.43 7.24
N LYS A 29 -7.39 -17.54 6.98
CA LYS A 29 -8.74 -17.84 6.47
C LYS A 29 -8.82 -17.75 4.95
N HIS A 30 -8.03 -16.85 4.35
CA HIS A 30 -8.02 -16.55 2.94
C HIS A 30 -6.63 -16.82 2.37
N ALA A 31 -6.51 -17.81 1.50
CA ALA A 31 -5.27 -18.02 0.76
C ALA A 31 -5.16 -16.97 -0.35
N ILE A 32 -3.99 -16.33 -0.47
CA ILE A 32 -3.70 -15.38 -1.55
C ILE A 32 -2.53 -15.89 -2.38
N TYR A 33 -2.66 -15.80 -3.71
CA TYR A 33 -1.66 -16.32 -4.64
C TYR A 33 -1.73 -15.65 -6.01
N LEU A 34 -0.63 -15.78 -6.74
CA LEU A 34 -0.53 -15.45 -8.16
C LEU A 34 -0.68 -16.72 -9.00
N LYS A 35 -1.46 -16.68 -10.08
CA LYS A 35 -1.72 -17.82 -10.96
C LYS A 35 -1.33 -17.49 -12.39
N THR A 36 -0.61 -18.43 -13.04
CA THR A 36 -0.35 -18.43 -14.48
C THR A 36 -0.53 -19.87 -14.99
N GLY A 37 -1.43 -20.10 -15.96
CA GLY A 37 -1.79 -21.44 -16.39
C GLY A 37 -2.21 -22.34 -15.21
N ASN A 38 -1.51 -23.46 -15.01
CA ASN A 38 -1.73 -24.40 -13.90
C ASN A 38 -0.84 -24.11 -12.68
N LYS A 39 0.08 -23.15 -12.76
CA LYS A 39 1.00 -22.81 -11.68
C LYS A 39 0.39 -21.78 -10.74
N LYS A 40 0.54 -22.03 -9.43
CA LYS A 40 0.17 -21.12 -8.37
C LYS A 40 1.40 -20.78 -7.54
N ILE A 41 1.64 -19.50 -7.27
CA ILE A 41 2.69 -19.01 -6.39
C ILE A 41 2.00 -18.31 -5.21
N LYS A 42 2.21 -18.84 -4.02
CA LYS A 42 1.64 -18.26 -2.80
C LYS A 42 2.24 -16.89 -2.53
N LEU A 43 1.40 -15.95 -2.08
CA LEU A 43 1.85 -14.67 -1.54
C LEU A 43 1.88 -14.76 -0.02
N LEU A 44 3.05 -14.54 0.56
CA LEU A 44 3.25 -14.56 2.00
C LEU A 44 3.02 -13.16 2.57
N VAL A 45 2.20 -13.06 3.60
CA VAL A 45 2.05 -11.82 4.36
C VAL A 45 3.31 -11.60 5.18
N THR A 46 4.05 -10.53 4.89
CA THR A 46 5.27 -10.14 5.60
C THR A 46 5.02 -9.10 6.68
N GLU A 47 4.01 -8.25 6.50
CA GLU A 47 3.63 -7.22 7.46
C GLU A 47 2.13 -6.92 7.33
N VAL A 48 1.49 -6.59 8.45
CA VAL A 48 0.12 -6.08 8.50
C VAL A 48 0.13 -4.73 9.21
N CYS A 49 -0.41 -3.71 8.57
CA CYS A 49 -0.54 -2.36 9.11
C CYS A 49 -2.01 -2.03 9.30
N VAL A 50 -2.40 -1.71 10.53
CA VAL A 50 -3.76 -1.31 10.87
C VAL A 50 -3.80 0.20 11.03
N GLY A 51 -4.53 0.87 10.13
CA GLY A 51 -4.78 2.30 10.20
C GLY A 51 -5.79 2.63 11.32
N GLN A 52 -5.86 3.90 11.67
CA GLN A 52 -6.70 4.37 12.78
C GLN A 52 -8.15 4.61 12.38
N PHE A 53 -8.46 4.68 11.07
CA PHE A 53 -9.78 4.99 10.57
C PHE A 53 -10.14 4.13 9.35
N TYR A 54 -10.72 2.94 9.59
CA TYR A 54 -11.27 2.00 8.61
C TYR A 54 -10.32 1.54 7.49
N LEU A 55 -9.02 1.51 7.72
CA LEU A 55 -8.03 0.98 6.78
C LEU A 55 -7.15 -0.09 7.41
N THR A 56 -6.87 -1.14 6.66
CA THR A 56 -5.87 -2.15 7.01
C THR A 56 -5.12 -2.54 5.74
N GLN A 57 -3.80 -2.72 5.86
CA GLN A 57 -2.94 -3.15 4.76
C GLN A 57 -2.20 -4.44 5.10
N ALA A 58 -1.94 -5.25 4.07
CA ALA A 58 -0.96 -6.32 4.12
C ALA A 58 0.12 -6.08 3.07
N VAL A 59 1.37 -6.23 3.47
CA VAL A 59 2.52 -6.30 2.56
C VAL A 59 2.76 -7.77 2.23
N LEU A 60 2.85 -8.07 0.94
CA LEU A 60 2.86 -9.43 0.42
C LEU A 60 4.11 -9.66 -0.40
N LYS A 61 4.73 -10.82 -0.24
CA LYS A 61 5.88 -11.27 -1.02
C LYS A 61 5.60 -12.62 -1.66
N PRO A 62 5.90 -12.83 -2.95
CA PRO A 62 5.87 -14.15 -3.55
C PRO A 62 6.79 -15.13 -2.81
N GLU A 63 6.30 -16.34 -2.57
CA GLU A 63 7.07 -17.42 -1.91
C GLU A 63 8.32 -17.81 -2.72
N THR A 64 8.24 -17.67 -4.04
CA THR A 64 9.34 -17.87 -4.99
C THR A 64 9.38 -16.73 -5.99
N ALA A 65 10.55 -16.48 -6.61
CA ALA A 65 10.67 -15.50 -7.68
C ALA A 65 9.68 -15.80 -8.81
N LEU A 66 9.13 -14.73 -9.40
CA LEU A 66 8.22 -14.83 -10.54
C LEU A 66 9.01 -15.10 -11.83
N GLU A 67 8.43 -15.86 -12.73
CA GLU A 67 9.07 -16.17 -14.01
C GLU A 67 8.85 -15.04 -15.01
N PRO A 68 9.92 -14.49 -15.62
CA PRO A 68 9.79 -13.43 -16.60
C PRO A 68 9.07 -13.89 -17.87
N GLY A 69 8.39 -12.97 -18.54
CA GLY A 69 7.61 -13.24 -19.75
C GLY A 69 6.23 -13.82 -19.50
N PHE A 70 5.87 -14.16 -18.25
CA PHE A 70 4.54 -14.67 -17.91
C PHE A 70 3.62 -13.58 -17.38
N GLU A 71 2.34 -13.72 -17.70
CA GLU A 71 1.25 -12.96 -17.07
C GLU A 71 0.71 -13.75 -15.89
N TYR A 72 0.60 -13.11 -14.74
CA TYR A 72 0.01 -13.64 -13.53
C TYR A 72 -1.27 -12.90 -13.18
N THR A 73 -2.27 -13.65 -12.74
CA THR A 73 -3.49 -13.10 -12.14
C THR A 73 -3.46 -13.32 -10.64
N MET A 74 -3.77 -12.29 -9.87
CA MET A 74 -3.87 -12.40 -8.41
C MET A 74 -5.25 -12.92 -8.01
N PHE A 75 -5.27 -13.84 -7.04
CA PHE A 75 -6.49 -14.46 -6.50
C PHE A 75 -6.45 -14.50 -4.97
N ILE A 76 -7.62 -14.33 -4.39
CA ILE A 76 -7.88 -14.57 -2.98
C ILE A 76 -8.99 -15.61 -2.89
N ASP A 77 -8.70 -16.76 -2.27
CA ASP A 77 -9.69 -17.82 -2.08
C ASP A 77 -10.63 -17.50 -0.90
N SER A 78 -11.84 -18.03 -0.98
CA SER A 78 -12.85 -17.96 0.08
C SER A 78 -13.25 -16.53 0.48
N LEU A 79 -13.29 -15.62 -0.51
CA LEU A 79 -13.86 -14.29 -0.28
C LEU A 79 -15.34 -14.40 0.11
N PRO A 80 -15.84 -13.52 1.02
CA PRO A 80 -17.26 -13.35 1.25
C PRO A 80 -18.00 -13.00 -0.05
N GLU A 81 -19.27 -13.39 -0.16
CA GLU A 81 -20.07 -13.15 -1.39
C GLU A 81 -20.20 -11.69 -1.80
N TYR A 82 -20.09 -10.77 -0.84
CA TYR A 82 -20.15 -9.32 -1.07
C TYR A 82 -18.79 -8.71 -1.43
N GLU A 83 -17.68 -9.47 -1.35
CA GLU A 83 -16.34 -8.99 -1.67
C GLU A 83 -15.90 -9.45 -3.07
N ARG A 84 -15.25 -8.55 -3.79
CA ARG A 84 -14.64 -8.84 -5.08
C ARG A 84 -13.21 -8.35 -5.11
N PHE A 85 -12.33 -9.18 -5.65
CA PHE A 85 -10.94 -8.79 -5.90
C PHE A 85 -10.73 -8.64 -7.42
N GLU A 86 -11.28 -7.55 -7.96
CA GLU A 86 -11.29 -7.23 -9.38
C GLU A 86 -11.06 -5.74 -9.58
N LYS A 87 -10.49 -5.35 -10.71
CA LYS A 87 -10.30 -3.96 -11.11
C LYS A 87 -11.40 -3.55 -12.08
N TYR A 88 -12.06 -2.44 -11.80
CA TYR A 88 -13.03 -1.87 -12.74
C TYR A 88 -12.31 -1.23 -13.93
N ASN A 89 -12.58 -1.74 -15.13
CA ASN A 89 -12.08 -1.17 -16.39
C ASN A 89 -13.07 -0.12 -16.90
N ARG A 90 -12.66 1.14 -16.87
CA ARG A 90 -13.52 2.27 -17.30
C ARG A 90 -13.83 2.24 -18.80
N THR A 91 -12.98 1.61 -19.63
CA THR A 91 -13.16 1.54 -21.09
C THR A 91 -14.20 0.48 -21.46
N THR A 92 -14.12 -0.70 -20.88
CA THR A 92 -15.07 -1.81 -21.13
C THR A 92 -16.29 -1.74 -20.25
N GLN A 93 -16.26 -0.93 -19.16
CA GLN A 93 -17.27 -0.84 -18.10
C GLN A 93 -17.52 -2.18 -17.38
N GLU A 94 -16.50 -3.02 -17.32
CA GLU A 94 -16.56 -4.34 -16.70
C GLU A 94 -15.52 -4.47 -15.58
N TYR A 95 -15.76 -5.40 -14.67
CA TYR A 95 -14.78 -5.82 -13.68
C TYR A 95 -13.86 -6.88 -14.27
N GLU A 96 -12.57 -6.68 -14.15
CA GLU A 96 -11.52 -7.55 -14.70
C GLU A 96 -10.60 -8.03 -13.60
N PRO A 97 -10.08 -9.27 -13.69
CA PRO A 97 -9.06 -9.75 -12.77
C PRO A 97 -7.82 -8.85 -12.74
N VAL A 98 -7.21 -8.71 -11.57
CA VAL A 98 -5.95 -7.97 -11.41
C VAL A 98 -4.81 -8.81 -11.99
N ARG A 99 -4.13 -8.28 -13.02
CA ARG A 99 -3.10 -8.98 -13.77
C ARG A 99 -1.79 -8.23 -13.77
N TYR A 100 -0.69 -8.99 -13.77
CA TYR A 100 0.68 -8.51 -13.79
C TYR A 100 1.49 -9.24 -14.85
N THR A 101 2.28 -8.51 -15.63
CA THR A 101 3.25 -9.08 -16.57
C THR A 101 4.65 -8.96 -15.98
N VAL A 102 5.36 -10.07 -15.84
CA VAL A 102 6.69 -10.10 -15.23
C VAL A 102 7.74 -9.79 -16.29
N VAL A 103 8.57 -8.78 -16.03
CA VAL A 103 9.72 -8.41 -16.87
C VAL A 103 10.98 -9.18 -16.45
N GLU A 104 12.03 -9.17 -17.29
CA GLU A 104 13.28 -9.90 -17.02
C GLU A 104 14.12 -9.31 -15.87
N GLU A 105 13.80 -8.10 -15.46
CA GLU A 105 14.57 -7.37 -14.47
C GLU A 105 14.36 -7.90 -13.05
N ILE A 106 15.46 -7.86 -12.26
CA ILE A 106 15.46 -8.05 -10.81
C ILE A 106 15.94 -6.73 -10.22
N ASP A 107 15.10 -6.10 -9.43
CA ASP A 107 15.45 -4.84 -8.79
C ASP A 107 16.09 -5.09 -7.43
N ASN A 108 17.35 -4.65 -7.27
CA ASN A 108 18.13 -4.72 -6.04
C ASN A 108 18.63 -3.32 -5.62
N GLU A 109 18.23 -2.27 -6.35
CA GLU A 109 18.59 -0.90 -6.02
C GLU A 109 17.56 -0.30 -5.06
N LYS A 110 18.04 0.47 -4.09
CA LYS A 110 17.17 1.17 -3.14
C LYS A 110 16.75 2.51 -3.72
N PRO A 111 15.56 3.03 -3.39
CA PRO A 111 15.18 4.40 -3.71
C PRO A 111 16.23 5.41 -3.26
N LYS A 112 16.57 6.37 -4.11
CA LYS A 112 17.50 7.46 -3.83
C LYS A 112 16.73 8.67 -3.33
N LEU A 113 17.20 9.26 -2.22
CA LEU A 113 16.61 10.47 -1.66
C LEU A 113 17.45 11.69 -2.04
N SER A 114 16.83 12.70 -2.62
CA SER A 114 17.49 13.94 -2.97
C SER A 114 17.66 14.89 -1.77
N GLU A 115 16.74 14.83 -0.82
CA GLU A 115 16.72 15.66 0.39
C GLU A 115 15.84 15.01 1.48
N LYS A 116 15.77 15.63 2.65
CA LYS A 116 14.82 15.26 3.71
C LYS A 116 13.40 15.62 3.31
N PRO A 117 12.38 14.77 3.55
CA PRO A 117 10.98 15.16 3.43
C PRO A 117 10.69 16.42 4.25
N LYS A 118 10.06 17.42 3.64
CA LYS A 118 9.73 18.70 4.28
C LYS A 118 8.23 18.84 4.43
N GLU A 119 7.75 19.28 5.59
CA GLU A 119 6.35 19.69 5.75
C GLU A 119 6.08 20.88 4.80
N LEU A 120 5.10 20.73 3.94
CA LEU A 120 4.69 21.75 2.97
C LEU A 120 3.50 22.55 3.47
N LYS A 121 2.48 21.84 3.98
CA LYS A 121 1.24 22.45 4.48
C LYS A 121 0.44 21.50 5.34
N LYS A 122 -0.45 22.06 6.15
CA LYS A 122 -1.56 21.35 6.81
C LYS A 122 -2.86 21.70 6.11
N THR A 123 -3.70 20.69 5.90
CA THR A 123 -5.00 20.87 5.26
C THR A 123 -6.10 20.36 6.18
N LEU A 124 -7.16 21.15 6.28
CA LEU A 124 -8.39 20.79 6.96
C LEU A 124 -9.53 21.20 6.02
N VAL A 125 -10.27 20.21 5.53
CA VAL A 125 -11.41 20.44 4.64
C VAL A 125 -12.64 19.79 5.26
N TYR A 126 -13.68 20.56 5.46
CA TYR A 126 -14.95 20.06 5.98
C TYR A 126 -15.81 19.57 4.82
N TYR A 127 -16.22 18.31 4.91
CA TYR A 127 -17.26 17.72 4.09
C TYR A 127 -18.49 17.46 4.97
N GLY A 128 -19.62 17.10 4.41
CA GLY A 128 -20.88 16.99 5.16
C GLY A 128 -20.90 15.99 6.32
N CYS A 129 -19.97 15.02 6.37
CA CYS A 129 -19.94 13.99 7.41
C CYS A 129 -18.78 14.21 8.38
N GLU A 130 -17.55 14.09 7.90
CA GLU A 130 -16.32 14.21 8.71
C GLU A 130 -15.30 15.11 8.01
N PRO A 131 -14.42 15.78 8.74
CA PRO A 131 -13.33 16.54 8.12
C PRO A 131 -12.30 15.61 7.48
N SER A 132 -11.66 16.09 6.43
CA SER A 132 -10.42 15.51 5.90
C SER A 132 -9.25 16.30 6.44
N ILE A 133 -8.33 15.63 7.13
CA ILE A 133 -7.19 16.26 7.82
C ILE A 133 -5.90 15.63 7.34
N HIS A 134 -5.00 16.44 6.77
CA HIS A 134 -3.69 15.96 6.33
C HIS A 134 -2.58 16.95 6.65
N VAL A 135 -1.42 16.41 7.02
CA VAL A 135 -0.13 17.08 6.94
C VAL A 135 0.53 16.60 5.65
N VAL A 136 0.88 17.51 4.77
CA VAL A 136 1.44 17.24 3.45
C VAL A 136 2.94 17.46 3.47
N PHE A 137 3.71 16.46 3.06
CA PHE A 137 5.16 16.52 2.95
C PHE A 137 5.59 16.40 1.49
N SER A 138 6.80 16.91 1.18
CA SER A 138 7.46 16.63 -0.10
C SER A 138 7.88 15.17 -0.19
N ASN A 139 7.82 14.58 -1.40
CA ASN A 139 8.39 13.28 -1.69
C ASN A 139 9.74 13.46 -2.39
N PRO A 140 10.86 13.25 -1.72
CA PRO A 140 12.20 13.40 -2.31
C PRO A 140 12.71 12.13 -2.99
N ALA A 141 11.97 11.03 -2.93
CA ALA A 141 12.39 9.74 -3.45
C ALA A 141 12.35 9.70 -4.98
N LYS A 142 13.37 9.10 -5.55
CA LYS A 142 13.45 8.77 -6.99
C LYS A 142 13.90 7.32 -7.12
N ASP A 143 13.19 6.61 -7.99
CA ASP A 143 13.45 5.21 -8.32
C ASP A 143 13.01 4.91 -9.74
N ASN A 144 13.45 3.77 -10.28
CA ASN A 144 13.01 3.28 -11.59
C ASN A 144 11.67 2.53 -11.52
N SER A 145 11.25 2.17 -10.31
CA SER A 145 9.97 1.53 -10.01
C SER A 145 9.09 2.42 -9.14
N ASP A 146 7.84 2.03 -8.93
CA ASP A 146 6.93 2.74 -8.04
C ASP A 146 7.44 2.69 -6.60
N VAL A 147 7.40 3.84 -5.92
CA VAL A 147 7.83 3.99 -4.52
C VAL A 147 6.62 4.26 -3.65
N ILE A 148 6.47 3.45 -2.60
CA ILE A 148 5.52 3.69 -1.51
C ILE A 148 6.26 4.09 -0.24
N VAL A 149 5.60 4.86 0.61
CA VAL A 149 6.24 5.45 1.79
C VAL A 149 5.71 4.81 3.06
N LYS A 150 6.55 3.97 3.69
CA LYS A 150 6.30 3.48 5.04
C LYS A 150 6.38 4.66 5.99
N THR A 151 5.24 5.06 6.53
CA THR A 151 5.10 6.22 7.40
C THR A 151 4.75 5.76 8.79
N THR A 152 5.53 6.17 9.77
CA THR A 152 5.25 5.94 11.19
C THR A 152 4.93 7.25 11.86
N VAL A 153 3.76 7.33 12.50
CA VAL A 153 3.31 8.50 13.26
C VAL A 153 3.22 8.12 14.72
N LYS A 154 3.96 8.86 15.56
CA LYS A 154 3.99 8.68 17.00
C LYS A 154 3.44 9.90 17.70
N ASN A 155 2.48 9.70 18.60
CA ASN A 155 2.03 10.73 19.51
C ASN A 155 3.02 10.85 20.67
N SER A 156 3.76 11.95 20.73
CA SER A 156 4.84 12.15 21.73
C SER A 156 4.34 12.21 23.18
N LYS A 157 3.04 12.49 23.40
CA LYS A 157 2.46 12.52 24.75
C LYS A 157 2.03 11.13 25.27
N THR A 158 1.41 10.34 24.40
CA THR A 158 0.85 9.03 24.78
C THR A 158 1.81 7.89 24.47
N GLY A 159 2.81 8.12 23.60
CA GLY A 159 3.69 7.09 23.06
C GLY A 159 3.00 6.18 22.05
N LYS A 160 1.72 6.40 21.73
CA LYS A 160 1.00 5.60 20.73
C LYS A 160 1.62 5.80 19.34
N GLU A 161 1.90 4.70 18.68
CA GLU A 161 2.51 4.66 17.36
C GLU A 161 1.60 3.92 16.38
N THR A 162 1.57 4.40 15.14
CA THR A 162 0.86 3.78 14.03
C THR A 162 1.74 3.81 12.81
N THR A 163 1.89 2.68 12.13
CA THR A 163 2.63 2.55 10.88
C THR A 163 1.69 2.20 9.74
N TYR A 164 1.89 2.83 8.59
CA TYR A 164 1.10 2.57 7.39
C TYR A 164 1.87 2.95 6.13
N TYR A 165 1.60 2.26 5.01
CA TYR A 165 2.23 2.58 3.73
C TYR A 165 1.35 3.56 2.94
N ILE A 166 1.90 4.70 2.58
CA ILE A 166 1.24 5.76 1.80
C ILE A 166 1.78 5.74 0.37
N GLU A 167 0.89 5.70 -0.61
CA GLU A 167 1.22 5.96 -2.00
C GLU A 167 1.33 7.48 -2.20
N PRO A 168 2.48 8.02 -2.67
CA PRO A 168 2.63 9.45 -2.94
C PRO A 168 1.74 9.89 -4.10
N GLU A 169 1.13 11.07 -3.97
CA GLU A 169 0.36 11.70 -5.02
C GLU A 169 1.06 12.99 -5.50
N GLU A 170 1.32 13.10 -6.79
CA GLU A 170 1.95 14.29 -7.38
C GLU A 170 3.22 14.75 -6.61
N ASP A 171 4.14 13.86 -6.34
CA ASP A 171 5.36 14.10 -5.54
C ASP A 171 5.08 14.60 -4.08
N LYS A 172 3.94 14.24 -3.51
CA LYS A 172 3.55 14.61 -2.14
C LYS A 172 3.13 13.39 -1.33
N ILE A 173 3.49 13.42 -0.05
CA ILE A 173 3.09 12.43 0.94
C ILE A 173 2.01 13.06 1.81
N LYS A 174 0.79 12.52 1.78
CA LYS A 174 -0.35 13.00 2.56
C LYS A 174 -0.51 12.12 3.81
N VAL A 175 -0.09 12.63 4.96
CA VAL A 175 -0.21 11.93 6.25
C VAL A 175 -1.48 12.40 6.95
N GLY A 176 -2.42 11.50 7.21
CA GLY A 176 -3.71 11.84 7.82
C GLY A 176 -4.84 10.95 7.41
N HIS A 177 -6.05 11.53 7.32
CA HIS A 177 -7.25 10.82 6.90
C HIS A 177 -8.15 11.67 6.00
N GLY A 178 -8.87 10.98 5.13
CA GLY A 178 -9.99 11.53 4.37
C GLY A 178 -11.28 11.56 5.19
N MET A 179 -12.38 11.90 4.53
CA MET A 179 -13.73 11.97 5.14
C MET A 179 -14.21 10.62 5.69
N CYS A 180 -13.89 9.50 5.04
CA CYS A 180 -14.44 8.19 5.36
C CYS A 180 -13.41 7.18 5.84
N SER A 181 -12.11 7.46 5.64
CA SER A 181 -11.04 6.53 6.00
C SER A 181 -9.70 7.24 6.06
N GLY A 182 -8.75 6.61 6.76
CA GLY A 182 -7.39 7.09 6.78
C GLY A 182 -6.48 6.29 7.71
N ALA A 183 -5.19 6.41 7.44
CA ALA A 183 -4.20 5.70 8.23
C ALA A 183 -3.94 6.36 9.59
N PHE A 184 -4.04 7.70 9.65
CA PHE A 184 -3.64 8.47 10.83
C PHE A 184 -4.73 9.46 11.21
N VAL A 185 -5.12 9.43 12.49
CA VAL A 185 -6.06 10.39 13.07
C VAL A 185 -5.30 11.28 14.06
N PHE A 186 -5.35 12.59 13.81
CA PHE A 186 -4.74 13.58 14.68
C PHE A 186 -5.75 14.12 15.69
N ASP A 187 -5.35 14.12 16.95
CA ASP A 187 -6.09 14.77 18.04
C ASP A 187 -5.61 16.22 18.25
N ASP A 188 -6.25 16.93 19.17
CA ASP A 188 -5.91 18.31 19.51
C ASP A 188 -4.55 18.47 20.22
N SER A 189 -3.86 17.38 20.56
CA SER A 189 -2.59 17.41 21.28
C SER A 189 -1.47 18.10 20.49
N LYS A 190 -1.53 18.04 19.15
CA LYS A 190 -0.58 18.63 18.18
C LYS A 190 0.89 18.21 18.39
N HIS A 191 1.12 17.08 19.09
CA HIS A 191 2.46 16.58 19.42
C HIS A 191 2.69 15.24 18.71
N TYR A 192 3.06 15.31 17.43
CA TYR A 192 3.33 14.14 16.62
C TYR A 192 4.72 14.19 16.02
N GLU A 193 5.40 13.06 16.04
CA GLU A 193 6.62 12.78 15.30
C GLU A 193 6.27 11.92 14.11
N VAL A 194 6.87 12.18 12.96
CA VAL A 194 6.64 11.45 11.73
C VAL A 194 7.97 10.96 11.18
N GLU A 195 8.08 9.64 10.95
CA GLU A 195 9.23 8.99 10.34
C GLU A 195 8.83 8.41 8.99
N PHE A 196 9.77 8.46 8.03
CA PHE A 196 9.57 7.95 6.69
C PHE A 196 10.63 6.94 6.30
N SER A 197 10.21 5.84 5.67
CA SER A 197 11.06 4.93 4.91
C SER A 197 10.44 4.73 3.54
N PHE A 198 11.24 4.77 2.52
CA PHE A 198 10.82 4.70 1.12
C PHE A 198 11.09 3.30 0.60
N MET A 199 10.06 2.61 0.16
CA MET A 199 10.12 1.24 -0.33
C MET A 199 9.75 1.22 -1.82
N ASP A 200 10.61 0.62 -2.64
CA ASP A 200 10.32 0.37 -4.04
C ASP A 200 9.41 -0.86 -4.24
N SER A 201 9.09 -1.18 -5.49
CA SER A 201 8.25 -2.33 -5.83
C SER A 201 8.89 -3.69 -5.52
N ALA A 202 10.20 -3.77 -5.30
CA ALA A 202 10.94 -4.98 -4.94
C ALA A 202 11.10 -5.14 -3.41
N GLY A 203 10.72 -4.14 -2.63
CA GLY A 203 10.84 -4.12 -1.18
C GLY A 203 12.19 -3.60 -0.68
N ASN A 204 13.01 -2.98 -1.53
CA ASN A 204 14.23 -2.33 -1.08
C ASN A 204 13.88 -1.03 -0.36
N LEU A 205 14.46 -0.83 0.85
CA LEU A 205 14.12 0.27 1.75
C LEU A 205 15.26 1.26 1.89
N THR A 206 14.91 2.55 1.81
CA THR A 206 15.76 3.67 2.23
C THR A 206 15.05 4.45 3.32
N SER A 207 15.68 4.62 4.47
CA SER A 207 15.14 5.39 5.61
C SER A 207 15.73 6.80 5.65
N TRP A 208 14.93 7.67 6.21
CA TRP A 208 15.38 9.04 6.52
C TRP A 208 15.11 9.30 7.99
#